data_3ea277ad668ef785ef7dc1427a8542b5
#
_entry.id   3ea277ad668ef785ef7dc1427a8542b5
#
_cell.length_a   1.000
_cell.length_b   1.000
_cell.length_c   1.000
_cell.angle_alpha   90.00
_cell.angle_beta   90.00
_cell.angle_gamma   90.00
#
_symmetry.space_group_name_H-M   'P 1'
#
loop_
_entity.id
_entity.type
_entity.pdbx_description
1 polymer ?
#
loop_
_entity_poly.entity_id
_entity_poly.type
_entity_poly.pdbx_seq_one_letter_code
_entity_poly.pdbx_strand_id
1 'polypeptide(L)' 'MTPDPTAVLDLRGTPCPLNFIHTKLALEKLEPGARLQVDLDAGEPELMVSEGVRSDGQTVRSTPLNDGAVRLSILRG' A
#
# COMPACT_ATOMS: atom_id res chain seq x y z
N MET A 1 5.92 17.90 9.56
CA MET A 1 4.56 17.62 9.06
C MET A 1 4.66 16.63 7.90
N THR A 2 3.96 15.49 7.99
CA THR A 2 3.92 14.53 6.90
C THR A 2 2.97 15.04 5.83
N PRO A 3 3.36 15.01 4.53
CA PRO A 3 2.44 15.41 3.48
C PRO A 3 1.25 14.44 3.38
N ASP A 4 0.10 14.94 3.00
CA ASP A 4 -1.08 14.12 2.80
C ASP A 4 -0.84 13.15 1.64
N PRO A 5 -1.38 11.92 1.72
CA PRO A 5 -1.27 11.00 0.59
C PRO A 5 -2.04 11.50 -0.61
N THR A 6 -1.52 11.20 -1.81
CA THR A 6 -2.17 11.56 -3.07
C THR A 6 -3.47 10.77 -3.25
N ALA A 7 -3.46 9.51 -2.82
CA ALA A 7 -4.64 8.64 -2.91
C ALA A 7 -4.67 7.71 -1.70
N VAL A 8 -5.86 7.24 -1.35
CA VAL A 8 -6.08 6.33 -0.21
C VAL A 8 -6.93 5.16 -0.68
N LEU A 9 -6.50 3.94 -0.34
CA LEU A 9 -7.25 2.72 -0.58
C LEU A 9 -7.50 2.00 0.74
N ASP A 10 -8.71 1.50 0.93
CA ASP A 10 -9.03 0.59 2.03
C ASP A 10 -9.22 -0.80 1.45
N LEU A 11 -8.23 -1.66 1.63
CA LEU A 11 -8.24 -3.02 1.13
C LEU A 11 -8.30 -4.05 2.26
N ARG A 12 -8.72 -3.62 3.45
CA ARG A 12 -8.95 -4.55 4.56
C ARG A 12 -10.02 -5.55 4.17
N GLY A 13 -9.78 -6.82 4.45
CA GLY A 13 -10.69 -7.89 4.07
C GLY A 13 -10.60 -8.31 2.61
N THR A 14 -9.75 -7.69 1.81
CA THR A 14 -9.59 -8.04 0.40
C THR A 14 -8.63 -9.24 0.28
N PRO A 15 -9.03 -10.34 -0.36
CA PRO A 15 -8.16 -11.50 -0.47
C PRO A 15 -6.99 -11.28 -1.42
N CYS A 16 -5.90 -12.04 -1.19
CA CYS A 16 -4.79 -12.12 -2.13
C CYS A 16 -5.21 -12.94 -3.34
N PRO A 17 -4.77 -12.60 -4.56
CA PRO A 17 -3.85 -11.51 -4.90
C PRO A 17 -4.56 -10.20 -5.27
N LEU A 18 -5.87 -10.09 -5.05
CA LEU A 18 -6.62 -8.89 -5.43
C LEU A 18 -6.11 -7.63 -4.75
N ASN A 19 -5.69 -7.73 -3.49
CA ASN A 19 -5.12 -6.60 -2.77
C ASN A 19 -3.88 -6.05 -3.49
N PHE A 20 -2.99 -6.91 -3.94
CA PHE A 20 -1.80 -6.50 -4.70
C PHE A 20 -2.18 -5.88 -6.04
N ILE A 21 -3.12 -6.49 -6.74
CA ILE A 21 -3.57 -6.00 -8.05
C ILE A 21 -4.17 -4.60 -7.94
N HIS A 22 -5.04 -4.39 -6.95
CA HIS A 22 -5.64 -3.07 -6.73
C HIS A 22 -4.59 -2.02 -6.38
N THR A 23 -3.62 -2.38 -5.56
CA THR A 23 -2.52 -1.48 -5.20
C THR A 23 -1.70 -1.11 -6.42
N LYS A 24 -1.34 -2.09 -7.23
CA LYS A 24 -0.55 -1.87 -8.45
C LYS A 24 -1.28 -0.97 -9.43
N LEU A 25 -2.56 -1.21 -9.68
CA LEU A 25 -3.35 -0.40 -10.57
C LEU A 25 -3.46 1.04 -10.08
N ALA A 26 -3.63 1.24 -8.78
CA ALA A 26 -3.69 2.58 -8.21
C ALA A 26 -2.36 3.32 -8.38
N LEU A 27 -1.23 2.62 -8.18
CA LEU A 27 0.09 3.22 -8.38
C LEU A 27 0.33 3.62 -9.83
N GLU A 28 -0.15 2.82 -10.78
CA GLU A 28 0.01 3.13 -12.20
C GLU A 28 -0.69 4.43 -12.61
N LYS A 29 -1.74 4.80 -11.88
CA LYS A 29 -2.48 6.05 -12.12
C LYS A 29 -1.81 7.27 -11.50
N LEU A 30 -0.82 7.07 -10.65
CA LEU A 30 -0.13 8.15 -9.96
C LEU A 30 1.16 8.50 -10.69
N GLU A 31 1.58 9.76 -10.54
CA GLU A 31 2.84 10.22 -11.09
C GLU A 31 4.00 9.88 -10.15
N PRO A 32 5.24 9.78 -10.67
CA PRO A 32 6.41 9.59 -9.81
C PRO A 32 6.47 10.67 -8.75
N GLY A 33 6.79 10.28 -7.51
CA GLY A 33 6.80 11.17 -6.36
C GLY A 33 5.47 11.24 -5.62
N ALA A 34 4.40 10.69 -6.18
CA ALA A 34 3.11 10.64 -5.50
C ALA A 34 3.11 9.59 -4.40
N ARG A 35 2.21 9.74 -3.43
CA ARG A 35 2.08 8.83 -2.31
C ARG A 35 0.73 8.12 -2.34
N LEU A 36 0.76 6.82 -2.11
CA LEU A 36 -0.45 6.00 -1.98
C LEU A 36 -0.51 5.44 -0.56
N GLN A 37 -1.64 5.63 0.10
CA GLN A 37 -1.90 5.03 1.40
C GLN A 37 -2.82 3.83 1.20
N VAL A 38 -2.41 2.66 1.68
CA VAL A 38 -3.19 1.44 1.56
C VAL A 38 -3.35 0.81 2.94
N ASP A 39 -4.58 0.58 3.36
CA ASP A 39 -4.86 -0.12 4.60
C ASP A 39 -5.16 -1.59 4.28
N LEU A 40 -4.46 -2.49 4.98
CA LEU A 40 -4.52 -3.94 4.75
C LEU A 40 -4.63 -4.67 6.08
N ASP A 41 -5.05 -5.92 6.03
CA ASP A 41 -4.93 -6.78 7.18
C ASP A 41 -3.45 -7.14 7.42
N ALA A 42 -3.06 -7.22 8.69
CA ALA A 42 -1.70 -7.60 9.05
C ALA A 42 -1.43 -9.07 8.69
N GLY A 43 -0.16 -9.43 8.53
CA GLY A 43 0.27 -10.78 8.20
C GLY A 43 0.55 -10.94 6.71
N GLU A 44 0.04 -12.01 6.09
CA GLU A 44 0.34 -12.32 4.68
C GLU A 44 -0.06 -11.21 3.72
N PRO A 45 -1.23 -10.56 3.83
CA PRO A 45 -1.58 -9.46 2.93
C PRO A 45 -0.55 -8.33 2.96
N GLU A 46 -0.11 -7.96 4.16
CA GLU A 46 0.91 -6.93 4.32
C GLU A 46 2.22 -7.32 3.64
N LEU A 47 2.69 -8.53 3.92
CA LEU A 47 3.96 -9.01 3.36
C LEU A 47 3.91 -9.10 1.85
N MET A 48 2.85 -9.67 1.31
CA MET A 48 2.72 -9.88 -0.13
C MET A 48 2.69 -8.55 -0.90
N VAL A 49 1.89 -7.61 -0.42
CA VAL A 49 1.79 -6.31 -1.08
C VAL A 49 3.10 -5.53 -0.94
N SER A 50 3.68 -5.51 0.26
CA SER A 50 4.94 -4.80 0.51
C SER A 50 6.07 -5.32 -0.37
N GLU A 51 6.25 -6.64 -0.43
CA GLU A 51 7.30 -7.24 -1.24
C GLU A 51 7.07 -7.00 -2.73
N GLY A 52 5.82 -7.12 -3.18
CA GLY A 52 5.50 -6.90 -4.58
C GLY A 52 5.78 -5.49 -5.05
N VAL A 53 5.38 -4.48 -4.27
CA VAL A 53 5.63 -3.10 -4.66
C VAL A 53 7.09 -2.70 -4.53
N ARG A 54 7.81 -3.26 -3.54
CA ARG A 54 9.26 -3.04 -3.45
C ARG A 54 10.00 -3.61 -4.65
N SER A 55 9.56 -4.77 -5.13
CA SER A 55 10.13 -5.38 -6.34
C SER A 55 9.93 -4.50 -7.57
N ASP A 56 8.86 -3.73 -7.59
CA ASP A 56 8.59 -2.79 -8.68
C ASP A 56 9.34 -1.45 -8.51
N GLY A 57 10.18 -1.32 -7.50
CA GLY A 57 11.00 -0.14 -7.29
C GLY A 57 10.38 0.95 -6.43
N GLN A 58 9.23 0.67 -5.81
CA GLN A 58 8.56 1.64 -4.95
C GLN A 58 9.13 1.58 -3.52
N THR A 59 9.00 2.69 -2.80
CA THR A 59 9.37 2.74 -1.37
C THR A 59 8.12 2.51 -0.53
N VAL A 60 8.21 1.61 0.44
CA VAL A 60 7.07 1.23 1.28
C VAL A 60 7.43 1.39 2.75
N ARG A 61 6.53 2.03 3.49
CA ARG A 61 6.58 2.06 4.95
C ARG A 61 5.31 1.46 5.52
N SER A 62 5.45 0.68 6.58
CA SER A 62 4.35 -0.01 7.24
C SER A 62 4.15 0.57 8.63
N THR A 63 2.90 0.88 8.97
CA THR A 63 2.52 1.38 10.29
C THR A 63 1.37 0.54 10.82
N PRO A 64 1.50 -0.09 12.01
CA PRO A 64 0.39 -0.87 12.56
C PRO A 64 -0.76 0.02 12.97
N LEU A 65 -1.97 -0.49 12.78
CA LEU A 65 -3.21 0.15 13.21
C LEU A 65 -3.78 -0.62 14.42
N ASN A 66 -4.75 -0.02 15.11
CA ASN A 66 -5.23 -0.55 16.40
C ASN A 66 -6.06 -1.83 16.31
N ASP A 67 -6.56 -2.20 15.16
CA ASP A 67 -7.52 -3.29 14.99
C ASP A 67 -6.96 -4.48 14.20
N GLY A 68 -5.65 -4.71 14.28
CA GLY A 68 -5.01 -5.81 13.58
C GLY A 68 -4.76 -5.53 12.10
N ALA A 69 -4.97 -4.31 11.68
CA ALA A 69 -4.67 -3.87 10.32
C ALA A 69 -3.33 -3.13 10.29
N VAL A 70 -2.82 -2.90 9.09
CA VAL A 70 -1.62 -2.09 8.88
C VAL A 70 -1.88 -1.07 7.79
N ARG A 71 -1.19 0.04 7.88
CA ARG A 71 -1.23 1.08 6.87
C ARG A 71 0.11 1.11 6.14
N LEU A 72 0.06 0.90 4.83
CA LEU A 72 1.23 1.03 3.99
C LEU A 72 1.25 2.42 3.38
N SER A 73 2.37 3.10 3.51
CA SER A 73 2.62 4.35 2.83
C SER A 73 3.60 4.07 1.71
N ILE A 74 3.14 4.20 0.47
CA ILE A 74 3.92 3.83 -0.71
C ILE A 74 4.28 5.08 -1.48
N LEU A 75 5.57 5.29 -1.68
CA LEU A 75 6.08 6.40 -2.48
C LEU A 75 6.41 5.86 -3.86
N ARG A 76 5.74 6.39 -4.88
CA ARG A 76 6.01 5.99 -6.25
C ARG A 76 7.34 6.54 -6.73
N GLY A 77 8.22 5.62 -7.17
CA GLY A 77 9.54 5.97 -7.65
C GLY A 77 9.60 6.38 -9.12
#